data_f8eaae8bf518d58a8a3c43079353f627
#
_entry.id   f8eaae8bf518d58a8a3c43079353f627
#
_cell.length_a   1.000
_cell.length_b   1.000
_cell.length_c   1.000
_cell.angle_alpha   90.00
_cell.angle_beta   90.00
_cell.angle_gamma   90.00
#
_symmetry.space_group_name_H-M   'P 1'
#
loop_
_entity.id
_entity.type
_entity.pdbx_description
1 polymer ?
#
loop_
_entity_poly.entity_id
_entity_poly.type
_entity_poly.pdbx_seq_one_letter_code
_entity_poly.pdbx_strand_id
1 'polypeptide(L)'
;MTRRVSLDDETEFAIWKRRSAVQPTPSRRVLVAHRDKAIGESLVLLLSLKGYEAIYAADLPKVKSFMNRWKPHAILLDTRLDSASDYQFTRAVRADPSNADLLLLAMSNLWPLDPIGSLKQGGFDGHCRRPCSLWRVADILEGYFAGA
;
A
#
# COMPACT_ATOMS: atom_id res chain seq x y z
N MET A 1 24.56 22.96 7.18
CA MET A 1 23.88 23.00 5.88
C MET A 1 22.61 22.21 5.96
N THR A 2 21.49 22.88 5.80
CA THR A 2 20.19 22.23 5.87
C THR A 2 19.94 21.43 4.60
N ARG A 3 19.70 20.13 4.77
CA ARG A 3 19.33 19.29 3.66
C ARG A 3 17.94 19.70 3.18
N ARG A 4 17.83 20.05 1.91
CA ARG A 4 16.56 20.37 1.32
C ARG A 4 15.79 19.08 1.08
N VAL A 5 14.59 18.98 1.65
CA VAL A 5 13.68 17.88 1.38
C VAL A 5 13.09 18.10 -0.03
N SER A 6 13.04 17.04 -0.83
CA SER A 6 12.38 17.11 -2.13
C SER A 6 10.90 17.47 -1.97
N LEU A 7 10.34 18.24 -2.90
CA LEU A 7 8.92 18.55 -2.90
C LEU A 7 8.06 17.27 -2.89
N ASP A 8 8.53 16.22 -3.58
CA ASP A 8 7.84 14.93 -3.56
C ASP A 8 7.80 14.31 -2.18
N ASP A 9 8.89 14.49 -1.39
CA ASP A 9 8.95 13.95 -0.04
C ASP A 9 8.07 14.72 0.95
N GLU A 10 7.67 15.93 0.63
CA GLU A 10 6.78 16.73 1.47
C GLU A 10 5.33 16.31 1.37
N THR A 11 4.96 15.54 0.34
CA THR A 11 3.59 15.09 0.17
C THR A 11 3.23 14.06 1.24
N GLU A 12 2.01 14.17 1.78
CA GLU A 12 1.50 13.24 2.78
C GLU A 12 1.00 11.94 2.15
N PHE A 13 0.54 12.03 0.90
CA PHE A 13 0.05 10.87 0.15
C PHE A 13 0.15 11.14 -1.34
N ALA A 14 0.28 10.06 -2.13
CA ALA A 14 0.29 10.15 -3.59
C ALA A 14 0.08 8.76 -4.19
N ILE A 15 -0.44 8.73 -5.41
CA ILE A 15 -0.44 7.54 -6.27
C ILE A 15 0.25 7.90 -7.56
N TRP A 16 1.24 7.09 -7.94
CA TRP A 16 2.06 7.31 -9.14
C TRP A 16 1.67 6.37 -10.28
N LYS A 17 1.00 5.28 -9.95
CA LYS A 17 0.57 4.29 -10.94
C LYS A 17 -0.66 4.80 -11.68
N ARG A 18 -0.62 4.71 -13.01
CA ARG A 18 -1.83 4.91 -13.80
C ARG A 18 -2.72 3.69 -13.63
N ARG A 19 -4.00 3.94 -13.45
CA ARG A 19 -4.97 2.87 -13.43
C ARG A 19 -4.99 2.17 -14.77
N SER A 20 -4.85 0.83 -14.76
CA SER A 20 -5.06 0.04 -15.95
C SER A 20 -6.57 -0.07 -16.23
N ALA A 21 -6.94 -0.30 -17.49
CA ALA A 21 -8.33 -0.45 -17.89
C ALA A 21 -8.85 -1.84 -17.47
N VAL A 22 -8.88 -2.09 -16.16
CA VAL A 22 -9.38 -3.34 -15.59
C VAL A 22 -10.90 -3.26 -15.49
N GLN A 23 -11.58 -4.34 -15.86
CA GLN A 23 -13.02 -4.44 -15.71
C GLN A 23 -13.40 -4.25 -14.25
N PRO A 24 -14.42 -3.43 -13.94
CA PRO A 24 -14.86 -3.27 -12.55
C PRO A 24 -15.35 -4.61 -12.02
N THR A 25 -14.85 -4.99 -10.84
CA THR A 25 -15.34 -6.16 -10.12
C THR A 25 -16.33 -5.72 -9.07
N PRO A 26 -17.33 -6.56 -8.72
CA PRO A 26 -18.34 -6.20 -7.71
C PRO A 26 -17.75 -5.83 -6.36
N SER A 27 -16.65 -6.49 -5.95
CA SER A 27 -15.96 -6.16 -4.71
C SER A 27 -14.46 -6.22 -4.92
N ARG A 28 -13.76 -5.23 -4.35
CA ARG A 28 -12.31 -5.18 -4.39
C ARG A 28 -11.75 -5.82 -3.12
N ARG A 29 -10.71 -6.61 -3.28
CA ARG A 29 -10.02 -7.26 -2.17
C ARG A 29 -8.79 -6.43 -1.80
N VAL A 30 -8.72 -6.03 -0.53
CA VAL A 30 -7.62 -5.22 -0.01
C VAL A 30 -6.95 -5.97 1.13
N LEU A 31 -5.65 -6.19 1.01
CA LEU A 31 -4.85 -6.79 2.06
C LEU A 31 -4.16 -5.69 2.85
N VAL A 32 -4.39 -5.65 4.16
CA VAL A 32 -3.77 -4.67 5.05
C VAL A 32 -2.68 -5.37 5.84
N ALA A 33 -1.43 -5.03 5.54
CA ALA A 33 -0.26 -5.54 6.26
C ALA A 33 0.33 -4.42 7.11
N HIS A 34 0.20 -4.53 8.42
CA HIS A 34 0.60 -3.48 9.34
C HIS A 34 1.23 -4.09 10.59
N ARG A 35 2.30 -3.46 11.06
CA ARG A 35 2.99 -3.87 12.27
C ARG A 35 2.12 -3.70 13.51
N ASP A 36 1.31 -2.64 13.53
CA ASP A 36 0.39 -2.36 14.62
C ASP A 36 -0.96 -2.99 14.32
N LYS A 37 -1.29 -4.04 15.08
CA LYS A 37 -2.52 -4.80 14.89
C LYS A 37 -3.77 -3.95 15.03
N ALA A 38 -3.81 -3.07 16.02
CA ALA A 38 -4.99 -2.23 16.26
C ALA A 38 -5.26 -1.31 15.07
N ILE A 39 -4.21 -0.71 14.51
CA ILE A 39 -4.34 0.14 13.31
C ILE A 39 -4.75 -0.70 12.11
N GLY A 40 -4.11 -1.84 11.92
CA GLY A 40 -4.42 -2.73 10.79
C GLY A 40 -5.86 -3.21 10.80
N GLU A 41 -6.34 -3.65 11.95
CA GLU A 41 -7.73 -4.11 12.09
C GLU A 41 -8.73 -2.98 11.95
N SER A 42 -8.40 -1.78 12.41
CA SER A 42 -9.24 -0.59 12.22
C SER A 42 -9.39 -0.24 10.74
N LEU A 43 -8.30 -0.34 9.99
CA LEU A 43 -8.34 -0.15 8.53
C LEU A 43 -9.24 -1.19 7.86
N VAL A 44 -9.09 -2.45 8.25
CA VAL A 44 -9.91 -3.53 7.71
C VAL A 44 -11.38 -3.26 7.98
N LEU A 45 -11.73 -2.85 9.19
CA LEU A 45 -13.12 -2.53 9.55
C LEU A 45 -13.66 -1.39 8.69
N LEU A 46 -12.91 -0.29 8.58
CA LEU A 46 -13.34 0.86 7.78
C LEU A 46 -13.52 0.47 6.31
N LEU A 47 -12.57 -0.25 5.74
CA LEU A 47 -12.65 -0.66 4.35
C LEU A 47 -13.82 -1.61 4.11
N SER A 48 -14.09 -2.50 5.06
CA SER A 48 -15.26 -3.39 4.99
C SER A 48 -16.57 -2.60 4.99
N LEU A 49 -16.65 -1.56 5.80
CA LEU A 49 -17.82 -0.68 5.84
C LEU A 49 -17.99 0.10 4.53
N LYS A 50 -16.91 0.32 3.81
CA LYS A 50 -16.92 1.00 2.50
C LYS A 50 -17.20 0.05 1.33
N GLY A 51 -17.41 -1.23 1.59
CA GLY A 51 -17.76 -2.20 0.55
C GLY A 51 -16.60 -3.01 0.01
N TYR A 52 -15.39 -2.85 0.55
CA TYR A 52 -14.25 -3.69 0.19
C TYR A 52 -14.29 -5.00 0.96
N GLU A 53 -13.71 -6.03 0.37
CA GLU A 53 -13.33 -7.23 1.12
C GLU A 53 -11.92 -6.97 1.63
N ALA A 54 -11.75 -6.85 2.93
CA ALA A 54 -10.46 -6.51 3.52
C ALA A 54 -10.05 -7.55 4.56
N ILE A 55 -8.76 -7.90 4.56
CA ILE A 55 -8.18 -8.80 5.55
C ILE A 55 -6.88 -8.23 6.08
N TYR A 56 -6.51 -8.65 7.29
CA TYR A 56 -5.31 -8.19 7.98
C TYR A 56 -4.22 -9.24 7.95
N ALA A 57 -2.98 -8.81 7.76
CA ALA A 57 -1.78 -9.65 7.89
C ALA A 57 -0.78 -8.94 8.80
N ALA A 58 -0.25 -9.66 9.79
CA ALA A 58 0.66 -9.09 10.77
C ALA A 58 2.12 -9.06 10.29
N ASP A 59 2.47 -9.85 9.29
CA ASP A 59 3.84 -10.02 8.83
C ASP A 59 3.89 -10.44 7.36
N LEU A 60 5.09 -10.43 6.78
CA LEU A 60 5.28 -10.77 5.37
C LEU A 60 4.94 -12.23 5.03
N PRO A 61 5.24 -13.23 5.87
CA PRO A 61 4.80 -14.61 5.58
C PRO A 61 3.29 -14.71 5.36
N LYS A 62 2.51 -14.02 6.18
CA LYS A 62 1.04 -13.97 6.03
C LYS A 62 0.63 -13.28 4.74
N VAL A 63 1.31 -12.17 4.39
CA VAL A 63 1.06 -11.46 3.13
C VAL A 63 1.26 -12.41 1.95
N LYS A 64 2.39 -13.12 1.92
CA LYS A 64 2.69 -14.08 0.84
C LYS A 64 1.63 -15.15 0.72
N SER A 65 1.19 -15.70 1.86
CA SER A 65 0.15 -16.72 1.89
C SER A 65 -1.16 -16.21 1.29
N PHE A 66 -1.59 -15.01 1.70
CA PHE A 66 -2.83 -14.43 1.20
C PHE A 66 -2.75 -14.04 -0.27
N MET A 67 -1.61 -13.57 -0.74
CA MET A 67 -1.43 -13.24 -2.15
C MET A 67 -1.72 -14.45 -3.04
N ASN A 68 -1.21 -15.62 -2.66
CA ASN A 68 -1.37 -16.83 -3.46
C ASN A 68 -2.80 -17.38 -3.44
N ARG A 69 -3.44 -17.32 -2.27
CA ARG A 69 -4.75 -17.95 -2.06
C ARG A 69 -5.92 -17.01 -2.35
N TRP A 70 -5.75 -15.75 -2.01
CA TRP A 70 -6.85 -14.77 -2.02
C TRP A 70 -6.77 -13.77 -3.18
N LYS A 71 -5.58 -13.54 -3.70
CA LYS A 71 -5.32 -12.66 -4.84
C LYS A 71 -5.91 -11.26 -4.66
N PRO A 72 -5.33 -10.45 -3.75
CA PRO A 72 -5.84 -9.10 -3.52
C PRO A 72 -5.69 -8.20 -4.74
N HIS A 73 -6.53 -7.20 -4.84
CA HIS A 73 -6.41 -6.12 -5.84
C HIS A 73 -5.47 -5.02 -5.38
N ALA A 74 -5.34 -4.85 -4.06
CA ALA A 74 -4.45 -3.87 -3.46
C ALA A 74 -3.83 -4.41 -2.18
N ILE A 75 -2.59 -4.01 -1.91
CA ILE A 75 -1.92 -4.27 -0.64
C ILE A 75 -1.52 -2.93 -0.03
N LEU A 76 -1.98 -2.68 1.19
CA LEU A 76 -1.51 -1.59 2.01
C LEU A 76 -0.41 -2.16 2.89
N LEU A 77 0.83 -1.74 2.67
CA LEU A 77 1.98 -2.33 3.35
C LEU A 77 2.69 -1.31 4.23
N ASP A 78 2.72 -1.58 5.53
CA ASP A 78 3.56 -0.86 6.48
C ASP A 78 5.03 -1.11 6.11
N THR A 79 5.75 -0.05 5.76
CA THR A 79 7.14 -0.18 5.29
C THR A 79 8.07 -0.78 6.33
N ARG A 80 7.72 -0.70 7.63
CA ARG A 80 8.52 -1.31 8.69
C ARG A 80 8.61 -2.83 8.57
N LEU A 81 7.70 -3.45 7.83
CA LEU A 81 7.72 -4.90 7.62
C LEU A 81 8.77 -5.35 6.62
N ASP A 82 9.25 -4.45 5.74
CA ASP A 82 10.11 -4.81 4.61
C ASP A 82 11.34 -3.91 4.45
N SER A 83 11.39 -2.75 5.12
CA SER A 83 12.48 -1.77 4.92
C SER A 83 13.84 -2.30 5.34
N ALA A 84 13.91 -3.17 6.36
CA ALA A 84 15.16 -3.74 6.83
C ALA A 84 15.85 -4.61 5.78
N SER A 85 15.11 -5.17 4.84
CA SER A 85 15.64 -5.96 3.72
C SER A 85 15.72 -5.17 2.42
N ASP A 86 15.63 -3.85 2.48
CA ASP A 86 15.63 -2.94 1.30
C ASP A 86 14.49 -3.28 0.34
N TYR A 87 13.30 -3.52 0.89
CA TYR A 87 12.08 -3.81 0.12
C TYR A 87 12.18 -5.04 -0.78
N GLN A 88 12.91 -6.05 -0.34
CA GLN A 88 13.12 -7.27 -1.12
C GLN A 88 11.80 -7.92 -1.51
N PHE A 89 10.84 -7.95 -0.60
CA PHE A 89 9.53 -8.53 -0.86
C PHE A 89 8.78 -7.77 -1.95
N THR A 90 8.65 -6.46 -1.82
CA THR A 90 7.89 -5.66 -2.80
C THR A 90 8.57 -5.61 -4.15
N ARG A 91 9.90 -5.61 -4.19
CA ARG A 91 10.65 -5.72 -5.45
C ARG A 91 10.33 -7.03 -6.15
N ALA A 92 10.30 -8.14 -5.40
CA ALA A 92 9.96 -9.45 -5.96
C ALA A 92 8.53 -9.49 -6.48
N VAL A 93 7.60 -8.92 -5.72
CA VAL A 93 6.19 -8.82 -6.14
C VAL A 93 6.07 -8.07 -7.46
N ARG A 94 6.73 -6.93 -7.57
CA ARG A 94 6.63 -6.09 -8.76
C ARG A 94 7.36 -6.70 -9.97
N ALA A 95 8.37 -7.53 -9.74
CA ALA A 95 9.09 -8.23 -10.81
C ALA A 95 8.26 -9.35 -11.45
N ASP A 96 7.24 -9.84 -10.76
CA ASP A 96 6.35 -10.88 -11.27
C ASP A 96 5.29 -10.26 -12.18
N PRO A 97 5.25 -10.60 -13.49
CA PRO A 97 4.27 -10.01 -14.40
C PRO A 97 2.82 -10.29 -14.02
N SER A 98 2.56 -11.37 -13.27
CA SER A 98 1.19 -11.68 -12.82
C SER A 98 0.65 -10.66 -11.83
N ASN A 99 1.52 -9.84 -11.24
CA ASN A 99 1.16 -8.80 -10.28
C ASN A 99 1.13 -7.40 -10.91
N ALA A 100 1.11 -7.29 -12.24
CA ALA A 100 1.18 -6.01 -12.93
C ALA A 100 0.03 -5.06 -12.54
N ASP A 101 -1.15 -5.61 -12.29
CA ASP A 101 -2.34 -4.82 -11.95
C ASP A 101 -2.55 -4.63 -10.45
N LEU A 102 -1.70 -5.25 -9.62
CA LEU A 102 -1.78 -5.13 -8.18
C LEU A 102 -1.34 -3.73 -7.75
N LEU A 103 -2.17 -3.06 -6.96
CA LEU A 103 -1.81 -1.78 -6.35
C LEU A 103 -1.02 -2.04 -5.07
N LEU A 104 0.22 -1.55 -5.02
CA LEU A 104 1.04 -1.57 -3.81
C LEU A 104 1.11 -0.16 -3.23
N LEU A 105 0.48 0.04 -2.08
CA LEU A 105 0.48 1.33 -1.39
C LEU A 105 1.33 1.22 -0.13
N ALA A 106 2.38 2.03 -0.04
CA ALA A 106 3.24 2.06 1.13
C ALA A 106 2.58 2.89 2.24
N MET A 107 2.52 2.33 3.43
CA MET A 107 2.27 3.11 4.65
C MET A 107 3.64 3.47 5.21
N SER A 108 4.11 4.65 4.83
CA SER A 108 5.52 5.02 4.92
C SER A 108 5.86 5.76 6.22
N ASN A 109 7.15 5.71 6.56
CA ASN A 109 7.69 6.41 7.73
C ASN A 109 7.91 7.89 7.42
N LEU A 110 7.60 8.71 8.44
CA LEU A 110 8.02 10.12 8.48
C LEU A 110 9.36 10.26 9.23
N TRP A 111 9.59 9.44 10.26
CA TRP A 111 10.82 9.45 11.07
C TRP A 111 11.25 8.01 11.42
N PRO A 112 12.40 7.53 10.89
CA PRO A 112 13.15 8.16 9.80
C PRO A 112 12.35 8.18 8.51
N LEU A 113 12.57 9.19 7.68
CA LEU A 113 11.83 9.36 6.44
C LEU A 113 12.11 8.21 5.47
N ASP A 114 11.03 7.68 4.87
CA ASP A 114 11.14 6.80 3.70
C ASP A 114 11.09 7.69 2.45
N PRO A 115 12.21 7.90 1.75
CA PRO A 115 12.22 8.76 0.57
C PRO A 115 11.33 8.22 -0.55
N ILE A 116 10.68 9.11 -1.27
CA ILE A 116 9.81 8.73 -2.39
C ILE A 116 10.55 7.90 -3.43
N GLY A 117 11.79 8.30 -3.76
CA GLY A 117 12.62 7.56 -4.72
C GLY A 117 12.85 6.11 -4.29
N SER A 118 13.08 5.88 -3.00
CA SER A 118 13.27 4.53 -2.46
C SER A 118 11.99 3.71 -2.55
N LEU A 119 10.85 4.32 -2.27
CA LEU A 119 9.56 3.65 -2.37
C LEU A 119 9.24 3.26 -3.82
N LYS A 120 9.49 4.15 -4.77
CA LYS A 120 9.29 3.85 -6.19
C LYS A 120 10.21 2.72 -6.65
N GLN A 121 11.48 2.75 -6.26
CA GLN A 121 12.44 1.68 -6.58
C GLN A 121 12.06 0.35 -5.92
N GLY A 122 11.44 0.41 -4.75
CA GLY A 122 10.94 -0.76 -4.04
C GLY A 122 9.72 -1.42 -4.70
N GLY A 123 9.13 -0.78 -5.71
CA GLY A 123 8.00 -1.33 -6.44
C GLY A 123 6.64 -0.80 -6.02
N PHE A 124 6.59 0.17 -5.12
CA PHE A 124 5.33 0.77 -4.68
C PHE A 124 4.74 1.68 -5.76
N ASP A 125 3.42 1.72 -5.81
CA ASP A 125 2.65 2.55 -6.74
C ASP A 125 2.20 3.87 -6.12
N GLY A 126 2.27 3.98 -4.80
CA GLY A 126 1.90 5.15 -4.06
C GLY A 126 2.26 5.01 -2.60
N HIS A 127 1.96 6.04 -1.82
CA HIS A 127 2.26 6.03 -0.39
C HIS A 127 1.28 6.86 0.41
N CYS A 128 1.25 6.58 1.72
CA CYS A 128 0.61 7.42 2.72
C CYS A 128 1.52 7.46 3.94
N ARG A 129 1.93 8.66 4.38
CA ARG A 129 2.84 8.82 5.52
C ARG A 129 2.10 8.51 6.82
N ARG A 130 2.73 7.73 7.69
CA ARG A 130 2.20 7.48 9.03
C ARG A 130 2.46 8.67 9.96
N PRO A 131 1.53 9.05 10.82
CA PRO A 131 0.21 8.48 11.01
C PRO A 131 -0.72 8.83 9.85
N CYS A 132 -1.20 7.82 9.14
CA CYS A 132 -2.10 8.01 8.01
C CYS A 132 -3.55 7.92 8.49
N SER A 133 -4.35 8.93 8.19
CA SER A 133 -5.76 8.91 8.51
C SER A 133 -6.45 7.74 7.81
N LEU A 134 -7.29 7.00 8.53
CA LEU A 134 -8.06 5.90 7.97
C LEU A 134 -8.94 6.37 6.80
N TRP A 135 -9.55 7.55 6.95
CA TRP A 135 -10.37 8.16 5.90
C TRP A 135 -9.56 8.47 4.65
N ARG A 136 -8.32 8.94 4.82
CA ARG A 136 -7.45 9.25 3.69
C ARG A 136 -7.10 8.00 2.90
N VAL A 137 -6.79 6.92 3.59
CA VAL A 137 -6.51 5.64 2.93
C VAL A 137 -7.70 5.19 2.11
N ALA A 138 -8.90 5.25 2.69
CA ALA A 138 -10.12 4.89 1.97
C ALA A 138 -10.34 5.77 0.75
N ASP A 139 -10.13 7.09 0.87
CA ASP A 139 -10.27 8.02 -0.24
C ASP A 139 -9.28 7.74 -1.36
N ILE A 140 -8.03 7.41 -1.03
CA ILE A 140 -7.01 7.05 -2.02
C ILE A 140 -7.47 5.82 -2.82
N LEU A 141 -7.93 4.79 -2.14
CA LEU A 141 -8.40 3.57 -2.79
C LEU A 141 -9.64 3.83 -3.65
N GLU A 142 -10.61 4.56 -3.13
CA GLU A 142 -11.81 4.91 -3.88
C GLU A 142 -11.47 5.69 -5.14
N GLY A 143 -10.58 6.68 -5.01
CA GLY A 143 -10.14 7.47 -6.16
C GLY A 143 -9.43 6.63 -7.20
N TYR A 144 -8.57 5.71 -6.78
CA TYR A 144 -7.84 4.83 -7.69
C TYR A 144 -8.77 3.87 -8.44
N PHE A 145 -9.66 3.18 -7.72
CA PHE A 145 -10.52 2.16 -8.33
C PHE A 145 -11.71 2.76 -9.11
N ALA A 146 -12.19 3.94 -8.71
CA ALA A 146 -13.26 4.63 -9.41
C ALA A 146 -12.74 5.47 -10.57
N GLY A 147 -11.47 5.80 -10.60
CA GLY A 147 -10.87 6.71 -11.55
C GLY A 147 -11.08 6.28 -13.00
N ALA A 148 -11.36 7.23 -13.79
CA ALA A 148 -11.52 7.07 -15.23
C ALA A 148 -10.15 7.08 -15.92
#